data_1dffbd4cebe26070490137847350e838
#
_entry.id   1dffbd4cebe26070490137847350e838
#
_cell.length_a   1.000
_cell.length_b   1.000
_cell.length_c   1.000
_cell.angle_alpha   90.00
_cell.angle_beta   90.00
_cell.angle_gamma   90.00
#
_symmetry.space_group_name_H-M   'P 1'
#
loop_
_entity.id
_entity.type
_entity.pdbx_description
1 polymer ?
#
loop_
_entity_poly.entity_id
_entity_poly.type
_entity_poly.pdbx_seq_one_letter_code
_entity_poly.pdbx_strand_id
1 'polypeptide(L)'
;MAFDPKHRSRAITDGPDRAPARSMFKAIGLTDEDLAKPLIGVANTWIEVMPCNFHLRRLSERVKEGIRAAGGTPIEFNTIAVSDGISMGTEGMKASLVSREVIADSIELVTRGHLLDAVVALSGCDKTIPGTIMALARLDLPSLMLYGGSIAPGHLADKDLTIQDVFEAVGAYNAGKLSAEGLRAVEDAACPGPGACGGQFTANTMAMAGEMLGISPIGTASVPAMDNHKDAVAYDCGKLVMQVLQRGQNARAVITRAALENAITAVCASGGSTNAVLHLLAIAHEAGIELNIDDFDRVSARTPLLCDLKPGGRFVAADLYRAGGVALLARRLLEAGKLHADAQTVTGRTIGDEAGRATETPGQVVVRPLSDPLKATGGLVILKGNLAPEGCVVKVAGHERMLHRGPARVFECEEDAFAAVKARRIKEGDVVVIRNEGPTGGPGMREMLGVTAALVGEGLGETVALLTDGRFSGATHGLMAGHVAPEAARGGPIAAVRDGDSIVFDIKARRLDVEIGDAEIQSRLQSWRAPAPRYARGVFAKYARDVSSASLGAVTS
;
A
#
# COMPACT_ATOMS: atom_id res chain seq x y z
N MET A 1 -36.38 14.88 0.01
CA MET A 1 -35.77 16.24 0.07
C MET A 1 -34.44 16.19 -0.68
N ALA A 2 -34.08 17.26 -1.39
CA ALA A 2 -32.75 17.34 -1.99
C ALA A 2 -31.67 17.31 -0.88
N PHE A 3 -30.52 16.69 -1.12
CA PHE A 3 -29.41 16.68 -0.18
C PHE A 3 -28.90 18.10 0.04
N ASP A 4 -28.64 18.49 1.30
CA ASP A 4 -28.08 19.79 1.65
C ASP A 4 -26.55 19.75 1.58
N PRO A 5 -25.89 20.41 0.62
CA PRO A 5 -24.44 20.40 0.51
C PRO A 5 -23.72 21.00 1.72
N LYS A 6 -24.40 21.83 2.51
CA LYS A 6 -23.88 22.47 3.72
C LYS A 6 -24.36 21.77 5.01
N HIS A 7 -24.54 20.45 4.92
CA HIS A 7 -25.21 19.63 5.93
C HIS A 7 -24.51 19.60 7.29
N ARG A 8 -23.20 19.90 7.37
CA ARG A 8 -22.41 19.93 8.60
C ARG A 8 -21.90 21.33 8.95
N SER A 9 -21.25 22.01 8.00
CA SER A 9 -20.59 23.30 8.25
C SER A 9 -21.57 24.41 8.64
N ARG A 10 -22.82 24.30 8.27
CA ARG A 10 -23.91 25.18 8.73
C ARG A 10 -23.91 25.36 10.24
N ALA A 11 -23.58 24.33 11.02
CA ALA A 11 -23.54 24.36 12.48
C ALA A 11 -22.47 25.29 13.05
N ILE A 12 -21.47 25.68 12.25
CA ILE A 12 -20.40 26.60 12.66
C ILE A 12 -20.39 27.91 11.89
N THR A 13 -21.17 28.02 10.81
CA THR A 13 -21.19 29.23 9.98
C THR A 13 -22.48 30.03 10.07
N ASP A 14 -23.64 29.40 10.39
CA ASP A 14 -24.95 30.02 10.27
C ASP A 14 -25.48 30.53 11.62
N GLY A 15 -26.27 31.60 11.57
CA GLY A 15 -26.95 32.19 12.73
C GLY A 15 -26.07 33.14 13.56
N PRO A 16 -26.71 33.98 14.42
CA PRO A 16 -26.01 35.00 15.20
C PRO A 16 -25.03 34.41 16.23
N ASP A 17 -25.35 33.26 16.83
CA ASP A 17 -24.53 32.60 17.83
C ASP A 17 -23.19 32.08 17.27
N ARG A 18 -23.04 32.04 15.95
CA ARG A 18 -21.81 31.66 15.25
C ARG A 18 -20.95 32.84 14.81
N ALA A 19 -21.29 34.06 15.22
CA ALA A 19 -20.44 35.23 14.96
C ALA A 19 -19.00 35.08 15.46
N PRO A 20 -18.69 34.47 16.64
CA PRO A 20 -17.32 34.19 17.04
C PRO A 20 -16.57 33.29 16.06
N ALA A 21 -17.19 32.18 15.60
CA ALA A 21 -16.57 31.26 14.63
C ALA A 21 -16.32 31.97 13.28
N ARG A 22 -17.31 32.72 12.77
CA ARG A 22 -17.13 33.51 11.55
C ARG A 22 -16.03 34.58 11.68
N SER A 23 -15.90 35.20 12.84
CA SER A 23 -14.80 36.14 13.11
C SER A 23 -13.41 35.48 12.94
N MET A 24 -13.27 34.24 13.43
CA MET A 24 -12.04 33.48 13.28
C MET A 24 -11.77 33.11 11.80
N PHE A 25 -12.81 32.69 11.07
CA PHE A 25 -12.69 32.43 9.62
C PHE A 25 -12.35 33.70 8.82
N LYS A 26 -12.90 34.84 9.18
CA LYS A 26 -12.57 36.14 8.55
C LYS A 26 -11.13 36.56 8.83
N ALA A 27 -10.56 36.21 10.00
CA ALA A 27 -9.16 36.48 10.34
C ALA A 27 -8.16 35.76 9.40
N ILE A 28 -8.56 34.65 8.78
CA ILE A 28 -7.75 33.92 7.79
C ILE A 28 -8.14 34.26 6.34
N GLY A 29 -8.93 35.31 6.13
CA GLY A 29 -9.26 35.86 4.82
C GLY A 29 -10.53 35.31 4.17
N LEU A 30 -11.33 34.46 4.84
CA LEU A 30 -12.60 34.02 4.31
C LEU A 30 -13.66 35.13 4.41
N THR A 31 -14.44 35.28 3.35
CA THR A 31 -15.54 36.26 3.24
C THR A 31 -16.87 35.67 3.68
N ASP A 32 -17.91 36.50 3.80
CA ASP A 32 -19.28 36.02 4.03
C ASP A 32 -19.78 35.18 2.86
N GLU A 33 -19.36 35.48 1.63
CA GLU A 33 -19.66 34.67 0.45
C GLU A 33 -19.02 33.27 0.54
N ASP A 34 -17.76 33.17 1.01
CA ASP A 34 -17.09 31.88 1.21
C ASP A 34 -17.81 31.06 2.29
N LEU A 35 -18.21 31.69 3.39
CA LEU A 35 -18.90 31.04 4.50
C LEU A 35 -20.35 30.65 4.17
N ALA A 36 -20.95 31.20 3.12
CA ALA A 36 -22.24 30.77 2.61
C ALA A 36 -22.17 29.45 1.82
N LYS A 37 -20.99 29.07 1.34
CA LYS A 37 -20.72 27.83 0.59
C LYS A 37 -20.40 26.66 1.53
N PRO A 38 -20.50 25.39 1.06
CA PRO A 38 -20.02 24.24 1.83
C PRO A 38 -18.50 24.28 2.03
N LEU A 39 -18.03 23.86 3.20
CA LEU A 39 -16.60 23.79 3.55
C LEU A 39 -16.03 22.44 3.17
N ILE A 40 -15.10 22.43 2.25
CA ILE A 40 -14.50 21.20 1.69
C ILE A 40 -13.08 21.01 2.24
N GLY A 41 -12.85 19.92 2.99
CA GLY A 41 -11.54 19.58 3.49
C GLY A 41 -10.61 19.13 2.34
N VAL A 42 -9.41 19.68 2.33
CA VAL A 42 -8.31 19.24 1.47
C VAL A 42 -7.23 18.66 2.38
N ALA A 43 -7.33 17.35 2.64
CA ALA A 43 -6.39 16.63 3.48
C ALA A 43 -5.11 16.35 2.70
N ASN A 44 -4.02 17.03 3.03
CA ASN A 44 -2.77 16.96 2.29
C ASN A 44 -1.70 16.20 3.07
N THR A 45 -1.14 15.14 2.48
CA THR A 45 0.00 14.41 3.05
C THR A 45 1.34 14.96 2.56
N TRP A 46 1.39 16.22 2.13
CA TRP A 46 2.62 16.88 1.70
C TRP A 46 3.66 16.90 2.82
N ILE A 47 4.88 16.59 2.47
CA ILE A 47 6.06 16.74 3.31
C ILE A 47 7.28 16.97 2.41
N GLU A 48 8.27 17.72 2.90
CA GLU A 48 9.43 18.11 2.12
C GLU A 48 10.50 17.01 2.01
N VAL A 49 10.55 16.10 2.98
CA VAL A 49 11.64 15.12 3.13
C VAL A 49 11.61 13.98 2.11
N MET A 50 10.53 13.79 1.34
CA MET A 50 10.38 12.61 0.48
C MET A 50 9.83 12.95 -0.91
N PRO A 51 10.37 12.36 -1.99
CA PRO A 51 9.92 12.64 -3.35
C PRO A 51 8.46 12.25 -3.60
N CYS A 52 7.96 11.20 -2.94
CA CYS A 52 6.60 10.71 -3.13
C CYS A 52 5.52 11.78 -2.87
N ASN A 53 5.75 12.66 -1.89
CA ASN A 53 4.78 13.63 -1.40
C ASN A 53 5.20 15.09 -1.63
N PHE A 54 6.43 15.33 -2.07
CA PHE A 54 7.00 16.67 -2.21
C PHE A 54 6.19 17.60 -3.10
N HIS A 55 5.63 17.09 -4.20
CA HIS A 55 4.86 17.85 -5.19
C HIS A 55 3.38 18.02 -4.82
N LEU A 56 2.87 17.35 -3.77
CA LEU A 56 1.45 17.40 -3.40
C LEU A 56 0.99 18.82 -3.01
N ARG A 57 1.89 19.67 -2.55
CA ARG A 57 1.60 21.09 -2.29
C ARG A 57 1.15 21.82 -3.55
N ARG A 58 1.78 21.55 -4.70
CA ARG A 58 1.36 22.08 -6.00
C ARG A 58 -0.01 21.55 -6.40
N LEU A 59 -0.24 20.25 -6.24
CA LEU A 59 -1.50 19.63 -6.62
C LEU A 59 -2.65 20.08 -5.74
N SER A 60 -2.43 20.37 -4.45
CA SER A 60 -3.49 20.87 -3.57
C SER A 60 -4.00 22.23 -4.00
N GLU A 61 -3.15 23.11 -4.53
CA GLU A 61 -3.60 24.39 -5.10
C GLU A 61 -4.58 24.17 -6.27
N ARG A 62 -4.26 23.20 -7.16
CA ARG A 62 -5.16 22.87 -8.29
C ARG A 62 -6.49 22.28 -7.82
N VAL A 63 -6.48 21.41 -6.80
CA VAL A 63 -7.71 20.89 -6.16
C VAL A 63 -8.54 22.03 -5.59
N LYS A 64 -7.92 22.98 -4.86
CA LYS A 64 -8.61 24.13 -4.29
C LYS A 64 -9.24 25.04 -5.38
N GLU A 65 -8.53 25.26 -6.49
CA GLU A 65 -9.07 25.99 -7.65
C GLU A 65 -10.31 25.28 -8.19
N GLY A 66 -10.27 23.95 -8.36
CA GLY A 66 -11.41 23.16 -8.83
C GLY A 66 -12.63 23.23 -7.90
N ILE A 67 -12.39 23.16 -6.57
CA ILE A 67 -13.46 23.30 -5.56
C ILE A 67 -14.11 24.69 -5.66
N ARG A 68 -13.32 25.76 -5.72
CA ARG A 68 -13.85 27.13 -5.86
C ARG A 68 -14.66 27.30 -7.14
N ALA A 69 -14.15 26.80 -8.26
CA ALA A 69 -14.84 26.86 -9.57
C ALA A 69 -16.19 26.11 -9.54
N ALA A 70 -16.34 25.11 -8.69
CA ALA A 70 -17.57 24.35 -8.53
C ALA A 70 -18.46 24.83 -7.36
N GLY A 71 -18.14 25.99 -6.74
CA GLY A 71 -18.98 26.64 -5.72
C GLY A 71 -18.77 26.16 -4.29
N GLY A 72 -17.63 25.56 -3.98
CA GLY A 72 -17.23 25.19 -2.62
C GLY A 72 -16.15 26.11 -2.04
N THR A 73 -15.96 26.09 -0.73
CA THR A 73 -14.87 26.77 -0.03
C THR A 73 -13.86 25.73 0.46
N PRO A 74 -12.66 25.65 -0.13
CA PRO A 74 -11.66 24.69 0.27
C PRO A 74 -10.97 25.11 1.58
N ILE A 75 -10.81 24.15 2.49
CA ILE A 75 -10.07 24.28 3.75
C ILE A 75 -8.96 23.22 3.73
N GLU A 76 -7.74 23.66 3.42
CA GLU A 76 -6.57 22.77 3.42
C GLU A 76 -6.03 22.55 4.83
N PHE A 77 -5.67 21.31 5.12
CA PHE A 77 -4.94 20.94 6.32
C PHE A 77 -3.94 19.83 6.02
N ASN A 78 -2.87 19.76 6.79
CA ASN A 78 -1.81 18.78 6.62
C ASN A 78 -1.96 17.62 7.60
N THR A 79 -1.62 16.43 7.14
CA THR A 79 -1.32 15.28 7.99
C THR A 79 0.12 14.83 7.76
N ILE A 80 0.59 13.86 8.56
CA ILE A 80 1.97 13.38 8.49
C ILE A 80 2.20 12.47 7.28
N ALA A 81 3.48 12.28 6.93
CA ALA A 81 3.93 11.22 6.03
C ALA A 81 5.30 10.71 6.49
N VAL A 82 5.59 9.43 6.24
CA VAL A 82 6.89 8.80 6.47
C VAL A 82 7.33 8.12 5.19
N SER A 83 8.59 8.32 4.79
CA SER A 83 9.15 7.71 3.59
C SER A 83 9.66 6.30 3.86
N ASP A 84 9.02 5.31 3.26
CA ASP A 84 9.48 3.93 3.29
C ASP A 84 10.88 3.79 2.65
N GLY A 85 11.10 4.42 1.49
CA GLY A 85 12.37 4.34 0.77
C GLY A 85 13.55 4.94 1.53
N ILE A 86 13.35 6.07 2.24
CA ILE A 86 14.41 6.74 3.02
C ILE A 86 14.68 5.99 4.34
N SER A 87 13.65 5.46 4.99
CA SER A 87 13.77 4.77 6.28
C SER A 87 14.12 3.28 6.16
N MET A 88 14.07 2.71 4.96
CA MET A 88 14.33 1.28 4.69
C MET A 88 15.68 0.83 5.25
N GLY A 89 15.69 -0.32 5.93
CA GLY A 89 16.91 -0.88 6.56
C GLY A 89 17.36 -0.16 7.83
N THR A 90 16.53 0.74 8.39
CA THR A 90 16.83 1.47 9.64
C THR A 90 15.70 1.29 10.66
N GLU A 91 15.96 1.68 11.92
CA GLU A 91 14.96 1.74 12.99
C GLU A 91 13.76 2.66 12.61
N GLY A 92 14.01 3.69 11.77
CA GLY A 92 12.98 4.60 11.28
C GLY A 92 11.87 3.91 10.49
N MET A 93 12.15 2.74 9.89
CA MET A 93 11.16 2.00 9.10
C MET A 93 9.95 1.52 9.92
N LYS A 94 10.10 1.36 11.24
CA LYS A 94 8.99 1.03 12.15
C LYS A 94 7.92 2.14 12.18
N ALA A 95 8.31 3.40 11.96
CA ALA A 95 7.37 4.51 11.91
C ALA A 95 6.43 4.44 10.70
N SER A 96 6.81 3.74 9.64
CA SER A 96 6.06 3.68 8.39
C SER A 96 4.62 3.18 8.61
N LEU A 97 4.39 1.95 9.10
CA LEU A 97 3.03 1.43 9.28
C LEU A 97 2.28 2.14 10.42
N VAL A 98 2.98 2.54 11.49
CA VAL A 98 2.37 3.34 12.58
C VAL A 98 1.79 4.64 12.04
N SER A 99 2.46 5.27 11.07
CA SER A 99 1.96 6.50 10.44
C SER A 99 0.62 6.32 9.74
N ARG A 100 0.29 5.12 9.22
CA ARG A 100 -1.00 4.82 8.59
C ARG A 100 -2.18 5.11 9.54
N GLU A 101 -2.08 4.66 10.78
CA GLU A 101 -3.09 4.89 11.82
C GLU A 101 -3.18 6.38 12.18
N VAL A 102 -2.04 7.02 12.42
CA VAL A 102 -1.99 8.45 12.78
C VAL A 102 -2.53 9.33 11.66
N ILE A 103 -2.29 8.98 10.40
CA ILE A 103 -2.87 9.67 9.23
C ILE A 103 -4.40 9.58 9.28
N ALA A 104 -4.93 8.36 9.47
CA ALA A 104 -6.38 8.16 9.55
C ALA A 104 -6.99 8.96 10.73
N ASP A 105 -6.38 8.88 11.91
CA ASP A 105 -6.83 9.58 13.12
C ASP A 105 -6.78 11.11 12.94
N SER A 106 -5.71 11.64 12.38
CA SER A 106 -5.55 13.10 12.23
C SER A 106 -6.53 13.69 11.22
N ILE A 107 -6.80 12.99 10.10
CA ILE A 107 -7.81 13.42 9.12
C ILE A 107 -9.21 13.37 9.74
N GLU A 108 -9.51 12.32 10.50
CA GLU A 108 -10.78 12.21 11.23
C GLU A 108 -10.96 13.37 12.21
N LEU A 109 -9.98 13.64 13.06
CA LEU A 109 -10.05 14.69 14.07
C LEU A 109 -10.27 16.08 13.45
N VAL A 110 -9.53 16.44 12.42
CA VAL A 110 -9.68 17.74 11.77
C VAL A 110 -11.03 17.86 11.08
N THR A 111 -11.45 16.83 10.35
CA THR A 111 -12.72 16.84 9.61
C THR A 111 -13.93 16.91 10.55
N ARG A 112 -13.92 16.14 11.65
CA ARG A 112 -14.99 16.16 12.67
C ARG A 112 -14.98 17.46 13.47
N GLY A 113 -13.79 17.90 13.90
CA GLY A 113 -13.65 19.09 14.74
C GLY A 113 -14.07 20.39 14.05
N HIS A 114 -13.87 20.49 12.74
CA HIS A 114 -14.25 21.66 11.93
C HIS A 114 -15.52 21.45 11.11
N LEU A 115 -16.24 20.35 11.32
CA LEU A 115 -17.52 20.04 10.67
C LEU A 115 -17.49 20.23 9.14
N LEU A 116 -16.42 19.74 8.49
CA LEU A 116 -16.27 19.84 7.03
C LEU A 116 -17.33 18.97 6.34
N ASP A 117 -17.88 19.46 5.21
CA ASP A 117 -18.99 18.83 4.51
C ASP A 117 -18.55 17.69 3.58
N ALA A 118 -17.34 17.78 3.04
CA ALA A 118 -16.75 16.78 2.16
C ALA A 118 -15.22 16.80 2.29
N VAL A 119 -14.52 15.78 1.77
CA VAL A 119 -13.06 15.69 1.84
C VAL A 119 -12.45 15.23 0.51
N VAL A 120 -11.40 15.93 0.06
CA VAL A 120 -10.44 15.42 -0.92
C VAL A 120 -9.14 15.09 -0.19
N ALA A 121 -8.67 13.85 -0.27
CA ALA A 121 -7.41 13.45 0.34
C ALA A 121 -6.32 13.30 -0.74
N LEU A 122 -5.22 14.06 -0.61
CA LEU A 122 -4.04 13.95 -1.48
C LEU A 122 -3.01 13.04 -0.84
N SER A 123 -2.55 12.04 -1.59
CA SER A 123 -1.70 10.98 -1.07
C SER A 123 -0.65 10.55 -2.10
N GLY A 124 0.55 10.15 -1.64
CA GLY A 124 1.65 9.87 -2.55
C GLY A 124 2.52 8.66 -2.21
N CYS A 125 2.42 8.08 -1.01
CA CYS A 125 3.35 7.04 -0.55
C CYS A 125 2.62 5.82 0.02
N ASP A 126 3.37 4.77 0.29
CA ASP A 126 2.95 3.42 0.69
C ASP A 126 1.88 3.41 1.79
N LYS A 127 2.05 4.23 2.82
CA LYS A 127 1.16 4.24 4.01
C LYS A 127 0.20 5.42 4.02
N THR A 128 0.54 6.50 3.27
CA THR A 128 -0.37 7.66 3.15
C THR A 128 -1.62 7.28 2.36
N ILE A 129 -1.50 6.45 1.31
CA ILE A 129 -2.64 6.02 0.49
C ILE A 129 -3.64 5.21 1.32
N PRO A 130 -3.28 4.07 1.94
CA PRO A 130 -4.25 3.33 2.76
C PRO A 130 -4.72 4.15 3.98
N GLY A 131 -3.87 4.92 4.64
CA GLY A 131 -4.26 5.76 5.78
C GLY A 131 -5.31 6.80 5.42
N THR A 132 -5.19 7.45 4.26
CA THR A 132 -6.22 8.38 3.78
C THR A 132 -7.52 7.66 3.43
N ILE A 133 -7.47 6.51 2.73
CA ILE A 133 -8.68 5.74 2.41
C ILE A 133 -9.37 5.23 3.68
N MET A 134 -8.61 4.77 4.69
CA MET A 134 -9.15 4.40 6.01
C MET A 134 -9.90 5.56 6.66
N ALA A 135 -9.32 6.77 6.65
CA ALA A 135 -9.98 7.97 7.16
C ALA A 135 -11.30 8.27 6.45
N LEU A 136 -11.30 8.20 5.10
CA LEU A 136 -12.51 8.45 4.30
C LEU A 136 -13.59 7.40 4.59
N ALA A 137 -13.22 6.12 4.71
CA ALA A 137 -14.14 5.04 5.07
C ALA A 137 -14.73 5.21 6.48
N ARG A 138 -13.90 5.60 7.46
CA ARG A 138 -14.29 5.84 8.86
C ARG A 138 -15.22 7.06 8.99
N LEU A 139 -14.92 8.15 8.29
CA LEU A 139 -15.72 9.36 8.29
C LEU A 139 -17.07 9.18 7.63
N ASP A 140 -17.12 8.36 6.59
CA ASP A 140 -18.32 8.12 5.76
C ASP A 140 -19.00 9.41 5.30
N LEU A 141 -18.21 10.33 4.73
CA LEU A 141 -18.65 11.58 4.14
C LEU A 141 -18.46 11.54 2.61
N PRO A 142 -19.14 12.43 1.86
CA PRO A 142 -18.82 12.68 0.47
C PRO A 142 -17.33 12.97 0.31
N SER A 143 -16.60 12.11 -0.40
CA SER A 143 -15.14 12.23 -0.45
C SER A 143 -14.54 11.48 -1.63
N LEU A 144 -13.30 11.81 -1.96
CA LEU A 144 -12.45 11.08 -2.89
C LEU A 144 -10.97 11.17 -2.51
N MET A 145 -10.18 10.25 -3.04
CA MET A 145 -8.73 10.25 -2.91
C MET A 145 -8.09 10.61 -4.25
N LEU A 146 -7.08 11.48 -4.22
CA LEU A 146 -6.22 11.80 -5.35
C LEU A 146 -4.80 11.31 -5.08
N TYR A 147 -4.31 10.41 -5.91
CA TYR A 147 -2.91 9.97 -5.89
C TYR A 147 -1.99 10.96 -6.58
N GLY A 148 -0.85 11.28 -5.97
CA GLY A 148 0.15 12.20 -6.52
C GLY A 148 0.82 11.73 -7.81
N GLY A 149 0.86 10.43 -8.07
CA GLY A 149 1.47 9.83 -9.26
C GLY A 149 2.85 9.24 -9.01
N SER A 150 3.26 8.34 -9.91
CA SER A 150 4.57 7.70 -9.90
C SER A 150 5.68 8.66 -10.34
N ILE A 151 6.90 8.41 -9.86
CA ILE A 151 8.13 9.05 -10.37
C ILE A 151 8.40 8.59 -11.80
N ALA A 152 9.04 9.44 -12.60
CA ALA A 152 9.61 9.03 -13.88
C ALA A 152 10.72 8.00 -13.65
N PRO A 153 10.94 7.02 -14.55
CA PRO A 153 12.10 6.15 -14.45
C PRO A 153 13.38 6.96 -14.60
N GLY A 154 14.43 6.55 -13.87
CA GLY A 154 15.77 6.97 -14.15
C GLY A 154 16.32 6.27 -15.40
N HIS A 155 17.38 6.80 -15.99
CA HIS A 155 18.01 6.22 -17.18
C HIS A 155 19.51 6.10 -16.96
N LEU A 156 20.06 4.92 -17.16
CA LEU A 156 21.51 4.69 -17.18
C LEU A 156 21.85 3.73 -18.32
N ALA A 157 22.66 4.18 -19.26
CA ALA A 157 22.86 3.51 -20.54
C ALA A 157 21.50 3.23 -21.22
N ASP A 158 21.21 2.00 -21.62
CA ASP A 158 19.96 1.60 -22.30
C ASP A 158 18.90 1.01 -21.34
N LYS A 159 18.98 1.30 -20.03
CA LYS A 159 18.08 0.73 -19.03
C LYS A 159 17.31 1.78 -18.24
N ASP A 160 16.02 1.53 -18.05
CA ASP A 160 15.19 2.23 -17.10
C ASP A 160 15.46 1.74 -15.68
N LEU A 161 15.73 2.70 -14.78
CA LEU A 161 16.04 2.46 -13.37
C LEU A 161 14.89 2.88 -12.47
N THR A 162 14.80 2.20 -11.34
CA THR A 162 13.94 2.54 -10.21
C THR A 162 14.76 2.47 -8.93
N ILE A 163 14.16 2.86 -7.80
CA ILE A 163 14.80 2.68 -6.48
C ILE A 163 15.17 1.22 -6.19
N GLN A 164 14.47 0.24 -6.76
CA GLN A 164 14.83 -1.19 -6.64
C GLN A 164 16.24 -1.44 -7.17
N ASP A 165 16.57 -0.87 -8.33
CA ASP A 165 17.88 -1.05 -8.97
C ASP A 165 19.02 -0.50 -8.08
N VAL A 166 18.75 0.53 -7.25
CA VAL A 166 19.72 1.05 -6.26
C VAL A 166 19.95 0.05 -5.13
N PHE A 167 18.89 -0.57 -4.59
CA PHE A 167 19.05 -1.60 -3.54
C PHE A 167 19.79 -2.83 -4.08
N GLU A 168 19.53 -3.24 -5.31
CA GLU A 168 20.24 -4.34 -5.98
C GLU A 168 21.71 -3.96 -6.24
N ALA A 169 22.00 -2.71 -6.63
CA ALA A 169 23.35 -2.21 -6.81
C ALA A 169 24.15 -2.21 -5.48
N VAL A 170 23.52 -1.86 -4.35
CA VAL A 170 24.14 -1.98 -3.02
C VAL A 170 24.49 -3.43 -2.71
N GLY A 171 23.60 -4.38 -3.02
CA GLY A 171 23.87 -5.81 -2.88
C GLY A 171 25.08 -6.26 -3.73
N ALA A 172 25.11 -5.85 -5.00
CA ALA A 172 26.20 -6.16 -5.93
C ALA A 172 27.53 -5.52 -5.49
N TYR A 173 27.53 -4.29 -4.97
CA TYR A 173 28.69 -3.62 -4.42
C TYR A 173 29.24 -4.36 -3.20
N ASN A 174 28.37 -4.75 -2.25
CA ASN A 174 28.77 -5.50 -1.06
C ASN A 174 29.35 -6.88 -1.42
N ALA A 175 28.87 -7.50 -2.51
CA ALA A 175 29.39 -8.77 -3.02
C ALA A 175 30.68 -8.61 -3.87
N GLY A 176 31.19 -7.38 -4.06
CA GLY A 176 32.38 -7.09 -4.88
C GLY A 176 32.15 -7.21 -6.38
N LYS A 177 30.89 -7.23 -6.83
CA LYS A 177 30.51 -7.35 -8.26
C LYS A 177 30.32 -6.01 -8.95
N LEU A 178 30.26 -4.91 -8.21
CA LEU A 178 30.07 -3.54 -8.71
C LEU A 178 31.11 -2.63 -8.04
N SER A 179 31.67 -1.68 -8.81
CA SER A 179 32.60 -0.67 -8.28
C SER A 179 31.84 0.46 -7.54
N ALA A 180 32.58 1.26 -6.76
CA ALA A 180 31.99 2.44 -6.10
C ALA A 180 31.46 3.48 -7.10
N GLU A 181 32.16 3.67 -8.24
CA GLU A 181 31.74 4.54 -9.33
C GLU A 181 30.45 4.00 -10.01
N GLY A 182 30.35 2.68 -10.18
CA GLY A 182 29.16 2.05 -10.72
C GLY A 182 27.94 2.20 -9.80
N LEU A 183 28.13 2.01 -8.48
CA LEU A 183 27.08 2.27 -7.50
C LEU A 183 26.64 3.74 -7.53
N ARG A 184 27.59 4.68 -7.57
CA ARG A 184 27.29 6.12 -7.64
C ARG A 184 26.50 6.48 -8.89
N ALA A 185 26.86 5.91 -10.04
CA ALA A 185 26.13 6.16 -11.29
C ALA A 185 24.66 5.72 -11.22
N VAL A 186 24.39 4.57 -10.59
CA VAL A 186 23.00 4.09 -10.36
C VAL A 186 22.26 5.01 -9.36
N GLU A 187 22.91 5.40 -8.25
CA GLU A 187 22.36 6.31 -7.24
C GLU A 187 21.93 7.65 -7.85
N ASP A 188 22.80 8.26 -8.65
CA ASP A 188 22.55 9.59 -9.25
C ASP A 188 21.44 9.55 -10.32
N ALA A 189 21.26 8.41 -10.99
CA ALA A 189 20.32 8.27 -12.12
C ALA A 189 18.91 7.79 -11.72
N ALA A 190 18.76 7.01 -10.64
CA ALA A 190 17.56 6.20 -10.41
C ALA A 190 16.29 6.99 -10.05
N CYS A 191 16.42 8.17 -9.43
CA CYS A 191 15.30 8.96 -8.92
C CYS A 191 15.32 10.40 -9.44
N PRO A 192 14.85 10.66 -10.69
CA PRO A 192 15.07 11.93 -11.39
C PRO A 192 14.13 13.07 -10.98
N GLY A 193 13.30 12.92 -9.96
CA GLY A 193 12.36 13.98 -9.53
C GLY A 193 11.32 13.53 -8.53
N PRO A 194 10.24 14.29 -8.33
CA PRO A 194 9.15 13.92 -7.41
C PRO A 194 8.24 12.85 -8.00
N GLY A 195 7.57 12.13 -7.11
CA GLY A 195 6.65 11.05 -7.39
C GLY A 195 6.92 9.82 -6.53
N ALA A 196 5.96 8.92 -6.45
CA ALA A 196 6.11 7.64 -5.76
C ALA A 196 6.95 6.66 -6.59
N CYS A 197 7.49 5.63 -5.95
CA CYS A 197 8.37 4.65 -6.59
C CYS A 197 7.85 4.14 -7.95
N GLY A 198 8.76 4.01 -8.93
CA GLY A 198 8.41 3.77 -10.34
C GLY A 198 7.95 2.37 -10.71
N GLY A 199 7.97 1.39 -9.80
CA GLY A 199 7.47 0.02 -10.06
C GLY A 199 6.08 -0.23 -9.49
N GLN A 200 5.53 -1.44 -9.71
CA GLN A 200 4.28 -1.91 -9.09
C GLN A 200 4.53 -2.32 -7.63
N PHE A 201 5.15 -1.41 -6.91
CA PHE A 201 5.40 -1.50 -5.48
C PHE A 201 4.17 -1.06 -4.70
N THR A 202 4.28 -0.88 -3.38
CA THR A 202 3.09 -0.68 -2.54
C THR A 202 2.29 0.59 -2.90
N ALA A 203 2.96 1.72 -3.19
CA ALA A 203 2.27 2.97 -3.52
C ALA A 203 1.41 2.84 -4.80
N ASN A 204 1.99 2.37 -5.91
CA ASN A 204 1.23 2.19 -7.17
C ASN A 204 0.18 1.08 -7.06
N THR A 205 0.46 0.01 -6.29
CA THR A 205 -0.52 -1.04 -6.00
C THR A 205 -1.74 -0.47 -5.26
N MET A 206 -1.53 0.33 -4.21
CA MET A 206 -2.63 0.89 -3.43
C MET A 206 -3.35 2.03 -4.15
N ALA A 207 -2.65 2.79 -5.00
CA ALA A 207 -3.28 3.78 -5.88
C ALA A 207 -4.22 3.12 -6.90
N MET A 208 -3.78 2.04 -7.55
CA MET A 208 -4.61 1.19 -8.40
C MET A 208 -5.80 0.59 -7.63
N ALA A 209 -5.56 0.08 -6.43
CA ALA A 209 -6.62 -0.44 -5.56
C ALA A 209 -7.66 0.65 -5.22
N GLY A 210 -7.24 1.90 -4.99
CA GLY A 210 -8.14 3.04 -4.75
C GLY A 210 -9.06 3.35 -5.92
N GLU A 211 -8.58 3.23 -7.16
CA GLU A 211 -9.43 3.33 -8.36
C GLU A 211 -10.42 2.17 -8.46
N MET A 212 -9.98 0.95 -8.20
CA MET A 212 -10.84 -0.23 -8.27
C MET A 212 -11.85 -0.32 -7.10
N LEU A 213 -11.54 0.33 -5.97
CA LEU A 213 -12.50 0.58 -4.88
C LEU A 213 -13.55 1.64 -5.25
N GLY A 214 -13.32 2.40 -6.32
CA GLY A 214 -14.17 3.49 -6.73
C GLY A 214 -14.01 4.79 -5.94
N ILE A 215 -13.13 4.86 -4.92
CA ILE A 215 -12.88 6.06 -4.10
C ILE A 215 -11.91 7.04 -4.76
N SER A 216 -11.17 6.60 -5.77
CA SER A 216 -10.33 7.42 -6.64
C SER A 216 -10.88 7.35 -8.07
N PRO A 217 -10.97 8.46 -8.82
CA PRO A 217 -11.45 8.40 -10.20
C PRO A 217 -10.52 7.55 -11.07
N ILE A 218 -11.10 6.65 -11.87
CA ILE A 218 -10.29 5.75 -12.70
C ILE A 218 -9.47 6.54 -13.73
N GLY A 219 -8.23 6.13 -13.96
CA GLY A 219 -7.29 6.79 -14.86
C GLY A 219 -6.43 7.88 -14.20
N THR A 220 -6.73 8.30 -12.97
CA THR A 220 -5.97 9.34 -12.26
C THR A 220 -4.70 8.82 -11.59
N ALA A 221 -4.72 7.57 -11.10
CA ALA A 221 -3.58 6.94 -10.44
C ALA A 221 -2.42 6.63 -11.39
N SER A 222 -2.72 6.33 -12.65
CA SER A 222 -1.69 6.01 -13.64
C SER A 222 -0.88 7.23 -14.11
N VAL A 223 -1.46 8.45 -14.04
CA VAL A 223 -0.80 9.68 -14.52
C VAL A 223 0.42 9.98 -13.66
N PRO A 224 1.65 10.00 -14.23
CA PRO A 224 2.87 10.26 -13.47
C PRO A 224 2.85 11.64 -12.80
N ALA A 225 3.63 11.78 -11.73
CA ALA A 225 3.66 13.00 -10.88
C ALA A 225 4.03 14.28 -11.65
N MET A 226 4.91 14.16 -12.64
CA MET A 226 5.41 15.29 -13.44
C MET A 226 4.83 15.33 -14.86
N ASP A 227 3.80 14.54 -15.13
CA ASP A 227 3.08 14.62 -16.42
C ASP A 227 2.31 15.94 -16.52
N ASN A 228 2.27 16.51 -17.72
CA ASN A 228 1.58 17.77 -17.99
C ASN A 228 0.08 17.72 -17.69
N HIS A 229 -0.54 16.54 -17.73
CA HIS A 229 -1.97 16.35 -17.41
C HIS A 229 -2.24 16.29 -15.90
N LYS A 230 -1.22 16.11 -15.05
CA LYS A 230 -1.43 15.89 -13.61
C LYS A 230 -2.10 17.06 -12.90
N ASP A 231 -1.79 18.29 -13.30
CA ASP A 231 -2.41 19.50 -12.76
C ASP A 231 -3.92 19.58 -13.14
N ALA A 232 -4.25 19.21 -14.38
CA ALA A 232 -5.64 19.15 -14.82
C ALA A 232 -6.44 18.08 -14.07
N VAL A 233 -5.84 16.90 -13.87
CA VAL A 233 -6.43 15.83 -13.04
C VAL A 233 -6.74 16.32 -11.62
N ALA A 234 -5.81 17.05 -10.99
CA ALA A 234 -6.02 17.59 -9.65
C ALA A 234 -7.15 18.63 -9.60
N TYR A 235 -7.20 19.53 -10.58
CA TYR A 235 -8.29 20.50 -10.74
C TYR A 235 -9.64 19.81 -10.90
N ASP A 236 -9.72 18.80 -11.77
CA ASP A 236 -10.96 18.05 -12.02
C ASP A 236 -11.41 17.23 -10.80
N CYS A 237 -10.48 16.70 -9.99
CA CYS A 237 -10.81 16.09 -8.71
C CYS A 237 -11.45 17.11 -7.74
N GLY A 238 -10.97 18.35 -7.73
CA GLY A 238 -11.59 19.43 -6.96
C GLY A 238 -13.03 19.74 -7.40
N LYS A 239 -13.32 19.69 -8.70
CA LYS A 239 -14.71 19.82 -9.20
C LYS A 239 -15.53 18.59 -8.87
N LEU A 240 -14.94 17.40 -9.00
CA LEU A 240 -15.63 16.14 -8.80
C LEU A 240 -16.11 15.97 -7.35
N VAL A 241 -15.35 16.36 -6.33
CA VAL A 241 -15.80 16.25 -4.93
C VAL A 241 -17.07 17.06 -4.69
N MET A 242 -17.27 18.21 -5.39
CA MET A 242 -18.49 18.98 -5.31
C MET A 242 -19.69 18.25 -5.92
N GLN A 243 -19.46 17.50 -7.00
CA GLN A 243 -20.50 16.64 -7.58
C GLN A 243 -20.83 15.45 -6.67
N VAL A 244 -19.81 14.84 -6.04
CA VAL A 244 -19.99 13.77 -5.02
C VAL A 244 -20.83 14.29 -3.85
N LEU A 245 -20.52 15.49 -3.36
CA LEU A 245 -21.28 16.17 -2.30
C LEU A 245 -22.74 16.44 -2.72
N GLN A 246 -22.96 16.98 -3.90
CA GLN A 246 -24.31 17.26 -4.42
C GLN A 246 -25.18 16.01 -4.56
N ARG A 247 -24.55 14.85 -4.88
CA ARG A 247 -25.25 13.56 -4.93
C ARG A 247 -25.50 12.95 -3.54
N GLY A 248 -24.88 13.52 -2.48
CA GLY A 248 -24.90 12.91 -1.14
C GLY A 248 -24.26 11.52 -1.11
N GLN A 249 -23.27 11.27 -1.96
CA GLN A 249 -22.62 9.97 -2.10
C GLN A 249 -21.46 9.85 -1.09
N ASN A 250 -21.71 9.17 0.01
CA ASN A 250 -20.70 8.94 1.05
C ASN A 250 -19.66 7.88 0.63
N ALA A 251 -18.52 7.85 1.30
CA ALA A 251 -17.40 6.94 1.00
C ALA A 251 -17.82 5.46 1.02
N ARG A 252 -18.63 5.04 1.99
CA ARG A 252 -19.10 3.64 2.08
C ARG A 252 -20.10 3.25 1.01
N ALA A 253 -20.67 4.21 0.28
CA ALA A 253 -21.49 3.91 -0.89
C ALA A 253 -20.68 3.37 -2.06
N VAL A 254 -19.38 3.64 -2.10
CA VAL A 254 -18.45 3.12 -3.13
C VAL A 254 -17.51 2.05 -2.56
N ILE A 255 -17.03 2.20 -1.32
CA ILE A 255 -16.21 1.17 -0.66
C ILE A 255 -17.13 0.07 -0.15
N THR A 256 -17.40 -0.91 -1.01
CA THR A 256 -18.29 -2.05 -0.76
C THR A 256 -17.53 -3.37 -0.80
N ARG A 257 -18.15 -4.47 -0.38
CA ARG A 257 -17.56 -5.81 -0.52
C ARG A 257 -17.19 -6.11 -1.99
N ALA A 258 -18.05 -5.79 -2.93
CA ALA A 258 -17.80 -5.97 -4.36
C ALA A 258 -16.60 -5.13 -4.84
N ALA A 259 -16.50 -3.87 -4.38
CA ALA A 259 -15.38 -2.99 -4.71
C ALA A 259 -14.05 -3.50 -4.10
N LEU A 260 -14.07 -4.05 -2.88
CA LEU A 260 -12.90 -4.69 -2.28
C LEU A 260 -12.44 -5.91 -3.09
N GLU A 261 -13.36 -6.76 -3.56
CA GLU A 261 -13.01 -7.88 -4.44
C GLU A 261 -12.45 -7.41 -5.79
N ASN A 262 -12.97 -6.31 -6.36
CA ASN A 262 -12.39 -5.68 -7.56
C ASN A 262 -10.95 -5.19 -7.32
N ALA A 263 -10.70 -4.56 -6.17
CA ALA A 263 -9.36 -4.11 -5.79
C ALA A 263 -8.39 -5.30 -5.63
N ILE A 264 -8.79 -6.37 -4.93
CA ILE A 264 -8.00 -7.60 -4.80
C ILE A 264 -7.70 -8.19 -6.18
N THR A 265 -8.70 -8.25 -7.07
CA THR A 265 -8.55 -8.76 -8.44
C THR A 265 -7.48 -7.97 -9.21
N ALA A 266 -7.50 -6.64 -9.15
CA ALA A 266 -6.50 -5.82 -9.82
C ALA A 266 -5.10 -5.99 -9.22
N VAL A 267 -4.98 -6.08 -7.89
CA VAL A 267 -3.70 -6.37 -7.22
C VAL A 267 -3.14 -7.71 -7.69
N CYS A 268 -3.96 -8.75 -7.75
CA CYS A 268 -3.54 -10.08 -8.23
C CYS A 268 -3.15 -10.08 -9.71
N ALA A 269 -3.91 -9.38 -10.56
CA ALA A 269 -3.66 -9.31 -12.00
C ALA A 269 -2.45 -8.44 -12.37
N SER A 270 -2.06 -7.51 -11.51
CA SER A 270 -0.91 -6.63 -11.73
C SER A 270 0.40 -7.12 -11.11
N GLY A 271 0.39 -8.22 -10.36
CA GLY A 271 1.56 -8.64 -9.59
C GLY A 271 1.91 -7.65 -8.47
N GLY A 272 0.90 -7.03 -7.87
CA GLY A 272 1.03 -6.01 -6.86
C GLY A 272 1.73 -6.45 -5.58
N SER A 273 1.94 -5.49 -4.67
CA SER A 273 2.61 -5.69 -3.38
C SER A 273 1.78 -6.56 -2.43
N THR A 274 2.45 -7.42 -1.67
CA THR A 274 1.86 -8.19 -0.55
C THR A 274 1.26 -7.29 0.53
N ASN A 275 1.76 -6.07 0.67
CA ASN A 275 1.22 -5.08 1.61
C ASN A 275 -0.25 -4.74 1.34
N ALA A 276 -0.73 -4.92 0.10
CA ALA A 276 -2.13 -4.71 -0.24
C ALA A 276 -3.07 -5.62 0.57
N VAL A 277 -2.64 -6.83 0.94
CA VAL A 277 -3.43 -7.73 1.81
C VAL A 277 -3.71 -7.02 3.14
N LEU A 278 -2.65 -6.54 3.80
CA LEU A 278 -2.75 -5.84 5.08
C LEU A 278 -3.61 -4.57 4.97
N HIS A 279 -3.42 -3.79 3.90
CA HIS A 279 -4.08 -2.49 3.75
C HIS A 279 -5.55 -2.62 3.34
N LEU A 280 -5.92 -3.59 2.51
CA LEU A 280 -7.32 -3.81 2.14
C LEU A 280 -8.12 -4.41 3.30
N LEU A 281 -7.50 -5.27 4.14
CA LEU A 281 -8.11 -5.71 5.41
C LEU A 281 -8.39 -4.52 6.34
N ALA A 282 -7.43 -3.59 6.48
CA ALA A 282 -7.60 -2.40 7.29
C ALA A 282 -8.70 -1.47 6.75
N ILE A 283 -8.76 -1.25 5.43
CA ILE A 283 -9.82 -0.45 4.80
C ILE A 283 -11.19 -1.10 4.98
N ALA A 284 -11.28 -2.43 4.83
CA ALA A 284 -12.52 -3.17 5.07
C ALA A 284 -13.00 -3.03 6.52
N HIS A 285 -12.06 -3.13 7.48
CA HIS A 285 -12.34 -2.92 8.90
C HIS A 285 -12.96 -1.53 9.14
N GLU A 286 -12.34 -0.46 8.63
CA GLU A 286 -12.84 0.91 8.77
C GLU A 286 -14.18 1.15 8.07
N ALA A 287 -14.43 0.43 7.00
CA ALA A 287 -15.71 0.49 6.30
C ALA A 287 -16.82 -0.35 6.99
N GLY A 288 -16.47 -1.18 7.97
CA GLY A 288 -17.38 -2.12 8.63
C GLY A 288 -17.77 -3.30 7.73
N ILE A 289 -16.87 -3.72 6.83
CA ILE A 289 -17.09 -4.80 5.85
C ILE A 289 -16.29 -6.03 6.28
N GLU A 290 -16.95 -7.17 6.35
CA GLU A 290 -16.28 -8.44 6.58
C GLU A 290 -15.39 -8.81 5.38
N LEU A 291 -14.10 -8.92 5.63
CA LEU A 291 -13.06 -9.36 4.69
C LEU A 291 -12.04 -10.16 5.48
N ASN A 292 -11.63 -11.31 4.96
CA ASN A 292 -10.63 -12.16 5.60
C ASN A 292 -9.48 -12.49 4.65
N ILE A 293 -8.39 -13.01 5.20
CA ILE A 293 -7.18 -13.29 4.43
C ILE A 293 -7.41 -14.36 3.34
N ASP A 294 -8.33 -15.31 3.56
CA ASP A 294 -8.64 -16.38 2.60
C ASP A 294 -9.33 -15.84 1.33
N ASP A 295 -10.00 -14.69 1.42
CA ASP A 295 -10.59 -14.04 0.25
C ASP A 295 -9.54 -13.68 -0.81
N PHE A 296 -8.33 -13.31 -0.37
CA PHE A 296 -7.24 -12.98 -1.28
C PHE A 296 -6.76 -14.20 -2.07
N ASP A 297 -6.63 -15.38 -1.43
CA ASP A 297 -6.26 -16.60 -2.16
C ASP A 297 -7.37 -17.04 -3.11
N ARG A 298 -8.64 -16.98 -2.68
CA ARG A 298 -9.80 -17.31 -3.51
C ARG A 298 -9.89 -16.43 -4.75
N VAL A 299 -9.68 -15.13 -4.63
CA VAL A 299 -9.69 -14.19 -5.76
C VAL A 299 -8.46 -14.41 -6.64
N SER A 300 -7.27 -14.56 -6.05
CA SER A 300 -6.03 -14.78 -6.78
C SER A 300 -6.07 -16.07 -7.62
N ALA A 301 -6.59 -17.15 -7.08
CA ALA A 301 -6.68 -18.44 -7.77
C ALA A 301 -7.46 -18.37 -9.10
N ARG A 302 -8.41 -17.44 -9.23
CA ARG A 302 -9.25 -17.26 -10.43
C ARG A 302 -8.88 -16.08 -11.32
N THR A 303 -7.85 -15.31 -10.95
CA THR A 303 -7.46 -14.06 -11.63
C THR A 303 -6.16 -14.27 -12.40
N PRO A 304 -6.09 -14.06 -13.71
CA PRO A 304 -4.83 -14.18 -14.45
C PRO A 304 -3.89 -13.01 -14.11
N LEU A 305 -2.58 -13.28 -14.08
CA LEU A 305 -1.54 -12.24 -14.01
C LEU A 305 -1.34 -11.66 -15.40
N LEU A 306 -1.65 -10.37 -15.58
CA LEU A 306 -1.68 -9.71 -16.87
C LEU A 306 -0.61 -8.63 -17.05
N CYS A 307 -0.19 -7.94 -15.96
CA CYS A 307 0.75 -6.84 -16.09
C CYS A 307 2.21 -7.29 -15.92
N ASP A 308 3.04 -6.95 -16.90
CA ASP A 308 4.47 -7.25 -16.93
C ASP A 308 5.26 -6.11 -16.25
N LEU A 309 4.99 -5.86 -14.98
CA LEU A 309 5.52 -4.74 -14.22
C LEU A 309 6.61 -5.15 -13.23
N LYS A 310 7.64 -4.30 -13.05
CA LYS A 310 8.62 -4.45 -11.97
C LYS A 310 7.89 -4.50 -10.60
N PRO A 311 8.34 -5.34 -9.64
CA PRO A 311 9.61 -6.06 -9.59
C PRO A 311 9.61 -7.43 -10.30
N GLY A 312 8.47 -8.04 -10.54
CA GLY A 312 8.36 -9.37 -11.14
C GLY A 312 8.41 -9.40 -12.67
N GLY A 313 8.30 -8.25 -13.32
CA GLY A 313 8.30 -8.06 -14.77
C GLY A 313 9.29 -7.00 -15.23
N ARG A 314 9.11 -6.53 -16.46
CA ARG A 314 10.08 -5.70 -17.18
C ARG A 314 9.81 -4.19 -17.08
N PHE A 315 8.54 -3.79 -17.04
CA PHE A 315 8.10 -2.43 -17.25
C PHE A 315 7.90 -1.65 -15.96
N VAL A 316 7.93 -0.32 -16.05
CA VAL A 316 7.69 0.59 -14.93
C VAL A 316 6.27 1.15 -14.94
N ALA A 317 5.86 1.86 -13.87
CA ALA A 317 4.52 2.42 -13.75
C ALA A 317 4.19 3.44 -14.87
N ALA A 318 5.17 4.20 -15.35
CA ALA A 318 5.00 5.12 -16.48
C ALA A 318 4.65 4.39 -17.79
N ASP A 319 5.13 3.15 -17.97
CA ASP A 319 4.80 2.34 -19.15
C ASP A 319 3.36 1.84 -19.08
N LEU A 320 2.86 1.51 -17.86
CA LEU A 320 1.45 1.19 -17.67
C LEU A 320 0.56 2.37 -18.09
N TYR A 321 0.93 3.59 -17.71
CA TYR A 321 0.21 4.80 -18.16
C TYR A 321 0.19 4.92 -19.68
N ARG A 322 1.35 4.78 -20.33
CA ARG A 322 1.46 4.83 -21.79
C ARG A 322 0.66 3.74 -22.48
N ALA A 323 0.53 2.57 -21.88
CA ALA A 323 -0.25 1.44 -22.41
C ALA A 323 -1.77 1.65 -22.40
N GLY A 324 -2.28 2.49 -21.50
CA GLY A 324 -3.72 2.74 -21.27
C GLY A 324 -4.12 2.75 -19.81
N GLY A 325 -3.16 2.61 -18.90
CA GLY A 325 -3.34 2.78 -17.47
C GLY A 325 -4.14 1.67 -16.77
N VAL A 326 -4.59 1.96 -15.57
CA VAL A 326 -5.45 1.07 -14.76
C VAL A 326 -6.77 0.79 -15.48
N ALA A 327 -7.29 1.75 -16.24
CA ALA A 327 -8.51 1.56 -17.02
C ALA A 327 -8.40 0.41 -18.03
N LEU A 328 -7.24 0.25 -18.69
CA LEU A 328 -6.99 -0.88 -19.61
C LEU A 328 -7.00 -2.21 -18.85
N LEU A 329 -6.36 -2.28 -17.69
CA LEU A 329 -6.39 -3.48 -16.85
C LEU A 329 -7.84 -3.81 -16.43
N ALA A 330 -8.59 -2.81 -15.98
CA ALA A 330 -10.00 -2.96 -15.61
C ALA A 330 -10.84 -3.48 -16.78
N ARG A 331 -10.60 -2.99 -18.01
CA ARG A 331 -11.28 -3.49 -19.22
C ARG A 331 -10.95 -4.97 -19.48
N ARG A 332 -9.68 -5.38 -19.38
CA ARG A 332 -9.30 -6.81 -19.53
C ARG A 332 -9.98 -7.69 -18.49
N LEU A 333 -10.04 -7.23 -17.25
CA LEU A 333 -10.70 -7.96 -16.15
C LEU A 333 -12.22 -8.02 -16.32
N LEU A 334 -12.83 -6.95 -16.86
CA LEU A 334 -14.25 -6.92 -17.21
C LEU A 334 -14.56 -7.93 -18.33
N GLU A 335 -13.79 -7.91 -19.41
CA GLU A 335 -13.88 -8.87 -20.53
C GLU A 335 -13.71 -10.32 -20.06
N ALA A 336 -12.89 -10.56 -19.03
CA ALA A 336 -12.69 -11.87 -18.41
C ALA A 336 -13.83 -12.28 -17.45
N GLY A 337 -14.82 -11.40 -17.20
CA GLY A 337 -15.86 -11.64 -16.20
C GLY A 337 -15.32 -11.75 -14.77
N LYS A 338 -14.26 -11.00 -14.45
CA LYS A 338 -13.58 -11.03 -13.14
C LYS A 338 -13.88 -9.81 -12.27
N LEU A 339 -14.68 -8.86 -12.76
CA LEU A 339 -15.09 -7.69 -12.00
C LEU A 339 -16.58 -7.73 -11.64
N HIS A 340 -16.91 -7.18 -10.50
CA HIS A 340 -18.26 -6.75 -10.15
C HIS A 340 -18.55 -5.44 -10.88
N ALA A 341 -19.05 -5.53 -12.09
CA ALA A 341 -19.17 -4.41 -13.03
C ALA A 341 -20.11 -3.28 -12.58
N ASP A 342 -21.08 -3.60 -11.73
CA ASP A 342 -22.08 -2.69 -11.16
C ASP A 342 -21.59 -1.91 -9.92
N ALA A 343 -20.38 -2.21 -9.40
CA ALA A 343 -19.81 -1.47 -8.29
C ALA A 343 -19.69 0.03 -8.64
N GLN A 344 -20.21 0.88 -7.74
CA GLN A 344 -20.28 2.33 -7.94
C GLN A 344 -18.91 2.99 -7.74
N THR A 345 -18.69 4.11 -8.42
CA THR A 345 -17.49 4.94 -8.23
C THR A 345 -17.87 6.38 -7.87
N VAL A 346 -16.90 7.15 -7.40
CA VAL A 346 -17.07 8.59 -7.10
C VAL A 346 -17.43 9.43 -8.32
N THR A 347 -17.24 8.91 -9.54
CA THR A 347 -17.64 9.63 -10.76
C THR A 347 -19.16 9.60 -11.00
N GLY A 348 -19.89 8.76 -10.24
CA GLY A 348 -21.32 8.51 -10.44
C GLY A 348 -21.61 7.47 -11.53
N ARG A 349 -20.58 6.84 -12.08
CA ARG A 349 -20.67 5.68 -12.99
C ARG A 349 -20.25 4.42 -12.28
N THR A 350 -20.56 3.26 -12.85
CA THR A 350 -20.08 1.98 -12.39
C THR A 350 -18.64 1.72 -12.83
N ILE A 351 -17.96 0.79 -12.16
CA ILE A 351 -16.62 0.36 -12.58
C ILE A 351 -16.65 -0.26 -13.99
N GLY A 352 -17.74 -0.93 -14.35
CA GLY A 352 -17.95 -1.47 -15.70
C GLY A 352 -18.04 -0.39 -16.76
N ASP A 353 -18.77 0.70 -16.48
CA ASP A 353 -18.87 1.86 -17.39
C ASP A 353 -17.49 2.53 -17.59
N GLU A 354 -16.71 2.66 -16.50
CA GLU A 354 -15.38 3.26 -16.55
C GLU A 354 -14.40 2.36 -17.33
N ALA A 355 -14.41 1.06 -17.06
CA ALA A 355 -13.59 0.08 -17.77
C ALA A 355 -13.91 0.02 -19.27
N GLY A 356 -15.22 0.13 -19.63
CA GLY A 356 -15.65 0.15 -21.02
C GLY A 356 -15.13 1.36 -21.83
N ARG A 357 -14.72 2.44 -21.15
CA ARG A 357 -14.16 3.65 -21.79
C ARG A 357 -12.65 3.61 -21.98
N ALA A 358 -11.99 2.57 -21.47
CA ALA A 358 -10.55 2.44 -21.57
C ALA A 358 -10.07 2.45 -23.02
N THR A 359 -8.98 3.15 -23.27
CA THR A 359 -8.25 3.12 -24.53
C THR A 359 -7.00 2.27 -24.39
N GLU A 360 -6.62 1.59 -25.45
CA GLU A 360 -5.39 0.80 -25.50
C GLU A 360 -4.46 1.41 -26.54
N THR A 361 -3.21 1.65 -26.16
CA THR A 361 -2.20 2.11 -27.10
C THR A 361 -1.82 0.97 -28.04
N PRO A 362 -1.93 1.16 -29.37
CA PRO A 362 -1.56 0.13 -30.33
C PRO A 362 -0.13 -0.37 -30.13
N GLY A 363 0.05 -1.70 -30.12
CA GLY A 363 1.36 -2.33 -29.99
C GLY A 363 1.93 -2.38 -28.56
N GLN A 364 1.18 -1.93 -27.54
CA GLN A 364 1.59 -2.09 -26.14
C GLN A 364 1.72 -3.57 -25.77
N VAL A 365 2.63 -3.88 -24.85
CA VAL A 365 2.92 -5.24 -24.36
C VAL A 365 3.00 -5.30 -22.82
N VAL A 366 2.69 -4.19 -22.15
CA VAL A 366 2.73 -4.05 -20.68
C VAL A 366 1.57 -4.78 -20.02
N VAL A 367 0.36 -4.61 -20.57
CA VAL A 367 -0.85 -5.32 -20.15
C VAL A 367 -1.13 -6.40 -21.18
N ARG A 368 -0.86 -7.65 -20.81
CA ARG A 368 -1.02 -8.82 -21.70
C ARG A 368 -2.48 -9.06 -22.06
N PRO A 369 -2.76 -9.59 -23.27
CA PRO A 369 -4.11 -10.02 -23.62
C PRO A 369 -4.53 -11.25 -22.80
N LEU A 370 -5.84 -11.45 -22.63
CA LEU A 370 -6.38 -12.60 -21.92
C LEU A 370 -6.00 -13.96 -22.53
N SER A 371 -5.72 -13.99 -23.84
CA SER A 371 -5.27 -15.19 -24.55
C SER A 371 -3.82 -15.57 -24.26
N ASP A 372 -3.02 -14.65 -23.67
CA ASP A 372 -1.60 -14.86 -23.38
C ASP A 372 -1.21 -14.17 -22.06
N PRO A 373 -1.76 -14.61 -20.92
CA PRO A 373 -1.41 -14.07 -19.61
C PRO A 373 -0.01 -14.52 -19.19
N LEU A 374 0.65 -13.73 -18.33
CA LEU A 374 1.93 -14.13 -17.74
C LEU A 374 1.81 -15.40 -16.87
N LYS A 375 0.70 -15.51 -16.14
CA LYS A 375 0.30 -16.71 -15.39
C LYS A 375 -1.22 -16.84 -15.43
N ALA A 376 -1.72 -18.06 -15.38
CA ALA A 376 -3.15 -18.36 -15.36
C ALA A 376 -3.82 -17.95 -14.01
N THR A 377 -3.02 -17.80 -12.95
CA THR A 377 -3.44 -17.38 -11.61
C THR A 377 -2.73 -16.08 -11.21
N GLY A 378 -3.24 -15.43 -10.16
CA GLY A 378 -2.71 -14.15 -9.70
C GLY A 378 -1.34 -14.21 -9.06
N GLY A 379 -0.78 -13.03 -8.81
CA GLY A 379 0.58 -12.85 -8.29
C GLY A 379 0.74 -13.07 -6.79
N LEU A 380 -0.34 -13.35 -6.04
CA LEU A 380 -0.32 -13.55 -4.59
C LEU A 380 -0.94 -14.89 -4.20
N VAL A 381 -0.43 -15.49 -3.13
CA VAL A 381 -1.03 -16.67 -2.47
C VAL A 381 -1.01 -16.50 -0.96
N ILE A 382 -2.00 -17.08 -0.30
CA ILE A 382 -2.03 -17.19 1.16
C ILE A 382 -1.65 -18.63 1.52
N LEU A 383 -0.68 -18.77 2.43
CA LEU A 383 -0.34 -20.07 3.01
C LEU A 383 -0.84 -20.14 4.44
N LYS A 384 -1.26 -21.33 4.85
CA LYS A 384 -1.60 -21.67 6.23
C LYS A 384 -0.88 -22.96 6.63
N GLY A 385 -0.72 -23.20 7.91
CA GLY A 385 -0.09 -24.41 8.41
C GLY A 385 0.17 -24.31 9.89
N ASN A 386 0.90 -25.30 10.45
CA ASN A 386 1.21 -25.28 11.86
C ASN A 386 2.14 -24.11 12.25
N LEU A 387 2.83 -23.51 11.26
CA LEU A 387 3.70 -22.33 11.47
C LEU A 387 2.94 -21.01 11.29
N ALA A 388 1.87 -21.01 10.50
CA ALA A 388 1.05 -19.83 10.21
C ALA A 388 -0.45 -20.16 10.26
N PRO A 389 -1.01 -20.49 11.43
CA PRO A 389 -2.43 -20.91 11.52
C PRO A 389 -3.43 -19.82 11.13
N GLU A 390 -3.12 -18.54 11.35
CA GLU A 390 -3.93 -17.40 10.88
C GLU A 390 -3.60 -17.01 9.43
N GLY A 391 -2.49 -17.50 8.87
CA GLY A 391 -2.05 -17.29 7.52
C GLY A 391 -0.79 -16.43 7.41
N CYS A 392 -0.23 -16.44 6.20
CA CYS A 392 0.84 -15.56 5.73
C CYS A 392 0.66 -15.31 4.24
N VAL A 393 1.37 -14.31 3.71
CA VAL A 393 1.27 -13.93 2.29
C VAL A 393 2.58 -14.18 1.57
N VAL A 394 2.50 -14.76 0.37
CA VAL A 394 3.63 -14.99 -0.54
C VAL A 394 3.34 -14.33 -1.88
N LYS A 395 4.30 -13.61 -2.42
CA LYS A 395 4.27 -13.12 -3.79
C LYS A 395 4.82 -14.19 -4.72
N VAL A 396 4.01 -14.61 -5.71
CA VAL A 396 4.38 -15.61 -6.71
C VAL A 396 4.56 -15.02 -8.11
N ALA A 397 4.33 -13.72 -8.26
CA ALA A 397 4.67 -13.00 -9.47
C ALA A 397 6.20 -12.91 -9.61
N GLY A 398 6.72 -13.31 -10.76
CA GLY A 398 8.15 -13.19 -11.08
C GLY A 398 9.05 -14.33 -10.60
N HIS A 399 8.49 -15.43 -10.01
CA HIS A 399 9.28 -16.63 -9.76
C HIS A 399 8.44 -17.91 -9.90
N GLU A 400 9.14 -19.05 -10.10
CA GLU A 400 8.50 -20.34 -10.43
C GLU A 400 8.63 -21.39 -9.31
N ARG A 401 9.40 -21.13 -8.27
CA ARG A 401 9.62 -22.10 -7.19
C ARG A 401 8.35 -22.30 -6.35
N MET A 402 7.76 -23.50 -6.46
CA MET A 402 6.47 -23.83 -5.84
C MET A 402 6.61 -24.70 -4.59
N LEU A 403 7.82 -25.22 -4.33
CA LEU A 403 8.15 -26.03 -3.15
C LEU A 403 9.55 -25.67 -2.67
N HIS A 404 9.72 -25.48 -1.35
CA HIS A 404 11.01 -25.39 -0.70
C HIS A 404 10.96 -26.10 0.64
N ARG A 405 12.01 -26.83 0.96
CA ARG A 405 12.23 -27.49 2.24
C ARG A 405 13.66 -27.28 2.67
N GLY A 406 13.86 -26.78 3.89
CA GLY A 406 15.20 -26.51 4.36
C GLY A 406 15.29 -26.23 5.85
N PRO A 407 16.53 -26.25 6.40
CA PRO A 407 16.78 -25.97 7.80
C PRO A 407 16.61 -24.48 8.12
N ALA A 408 15.95 -24.19 9.23
CA ALA A 408 15.77 -22.84 9.74
C ALA A 408 17.10 -22.20 10.17
N ARG A 409 17.25 -20.91 9.89
CA ARG A 409 18.25 -19.99 10.45
C ARG A 409 17.50 -18.84 11.10
N VAL A 410 17.44 -18.85 12.43
CA VAL A 410 16.53 -18.00 13.21
C VAL A 410 17.25 -16.73 13.67
N PHE A 411 16.59 -15.58 13.47
CA PHE A 411 17.07 -14.26 13.85
C PHE A 411 15.95 -13.48 14.54
N GLU A 412 16.33 -12.68 15.54
CA GLU A 412 15.39 -11.89 16.34
C GLU A 412 15.12 -10.49 15.75
N CYS A 413 15.86 -10.10 14.70
CA CYS A 413 15.68 -8.85 13.96
C CYS A 413 16.32 -8.92 12.57
N GLU A 414 15.99 -7.95 11.70
CA GLU A 414 16.54 -7.85 10.34
C GLU A 414 18.06 -7.65 10.35
N GLU A 415 18.59 -6.84 11.28
CA GLU A 415 20.01 -6.48 11.36
C GLU A 415 20.90 -7.71 11.55
N ASP A 416 20.47 -8.64 12.42
CA ASP A 416 21.20 -9.89 12.68
C ASP A 416 21.20 -10.81 11.46
N ALA A 417 20.05 -10.90 10.78
CA ALA A 417 19.90 -11.65 9.55
C ALA A 417 20.78 -11.06 8.44
N PHE A 418 20.76 -9.74 8.26
CA PHE A 418 21.58 -9.03 7.29
C PHE A 418 23.09 -9.24 7.55
N ALA A 419 23.52 -9.14 8.82
CA ALA A 419 24.90 -9.43 9.22
C ALA A 419 25.30 -10.88 8.92
N ALA A 420 24.38 -11.84 9.10
CA ALA A 420 24.62 -13.25 8.78
C ALA A 420 24.79 -13.48 7.27
N VAL A 421 24.00 -12.82 6.42
CA VAL A 421 24.15 -12.88 4.95
C VAL A 421 25.52 -12.32 4.56
N LYS A 422 25.90 -11.13 5.02
CA LYS A 422 27.20 -10.49 4.72
C LYS A 422 28.38 -11.35 5.20
N ALA A 423 28.23 -12.04 6.32
CA ALA A 423 29.23 -12.97 6.82
C ALA A 423 29.23 -14.35 6.14
N ARG A 424 28.39 -14.54 5.09
CA ARG A 424 28.23 -15.79 4.33
C ARG A 424 27.87 -17.00 5.19
N ARG A 425 27.12 -16.77 6.29
CA ARG A 425 26.65 -17.84 7.19
C ARG A 425 25.37 -18.52 6.68
N ILE A 426 24.65 -17.89 5.76
CA ILE A 426 23.48 -18.46 5.09
C ILE A 426 23.95 -19.29 3.90
N LYS A 427 23.38 -20.48 3.74
CA LYS A 427 23.74 -21.46 2.70
C LYS A 427 22.57 -21.73 1.78
N GLU A 428 22.87 -22.27 0.59
CA GLU A 428 21.85 -22.80 -0.30
C GLU A 428 20.95 -23.79 0.44
N GLY A 429 19.65 -23.71 0.21
CA GLY A 429 18.64 -24.55 0.85
C GLY A 429 18.18 -24.08 2.24
N ASP A 430 18.87 -23.15 2.90
CA ASP A 430 18.43 -22.62 4.19
C ASP A 430 17.06 -21.89 4.09
N VAL A 431 16.35 -21.87 5.22
CA VAL A 431 15.19 -21.01 5.44
C VAL A 431 15.52 -19.97 6.50
N VAL A 432 15.64 -18.72 6.10
CA VAL A 432 15.86 -17.60 7.01
C VAL A 432 14.55 -17.26 7.72
N VAL A 433 14.57 -17.27 9.05
CA VAL A 433 13.42 -16.94 9.91
C VAL A 433 13.74 -15.66 10.67
N ILE A 434 13.01 -14.56 10.38
CA ILE A 434 13.13 -13.31 11.13
C ILE A 434 11.84 -13.09 11.91
N ARG A 435 11.94 -13.06 13.24
CA ARG A 435 10.79 -12.94 14.14
C ARG A 435 10.90 -11.73 15.05
N ASN A 436 9.82 -11.44 15.81
CA ASN A 436 9.70 -10.25 16.65
C ASN A 436 9.72 -8.92 15.85
N GLU A 437 9.35 -8.99 14.58
CA GLU A 437 9.15 -7.84 13.69
C GLU A 437 7.67 -7.68 13.27
N GLY A 438 6.76 -8.42 13.95
CA GLY A 438 5.31 -8.33 13.76
C GLY A 438 4.71 -7.05 14.33
N PRO A 439 3.37 -6.91 14.25
CA PRO A 439 2.66 -5.69 14.67
C PRO A 439 2.99 -5.24 16.09
N THR A 440 3.04 -6.15 17.04
CA THR A 440 3.30 -5.88 18.47
C THR A 440 4.80 -5.95 18.79
N GLY A 441 5.50 -6.98 18.34
CA GLY A 441 6.90 -7.26 18.69
C GLY A 441 7.88 -6.29 18.07
N GLY A 442 7.67 -5.97 16.79
CA GLY A 442 8.35 -4.88 16.07
C GLY A 442 7.33 -3.79 15.77
N PRO A 443 6.97 -2.91 16.74
CA PRO A 443 5.88 -1.98 16.54
C PRO A 443 5.99 -1.22 15.24
N GLY A 444 4.97 -1.37 14.38
CA GLY A 444 5.01 -0.88 13.00
C GLY A 444 5.40 -1.93 11.96
N MET A 445 5.65 -3.20 12.35
CA MET A 445 5.74 -4.31 11.42
C MET A 445 6.58 -3.94 10.18
N ARG A 446 7.87 -3.55 10.42
CA ARG A 446 8.71 -2.93 9.38
C ARG A 446 8.85 -3.77 8.12
N GLU A 447 8.98 -3.10 6.99
CA GLU A 447 9.32 -3.74 5.73
C GLU A 447 10.82 -4.02 5.65
N MET A 448 11.16 -5.21 5.18
CA MET A 448 12.54 -5.64 5.00
C MET A 448 12.86 -5.72 3.51
N LEU A 449 13.90 -5.01 3.08
CA LEU A 449 14.46 -5.09 1.73
C LEU A 449 15.98 -5.27 1.78
N GLY A 450 16.64 -4.81 2.85
CA GLY A 450 18.08 -4.91 3.00
C GLY A 450 18.56 -6.36 2.99
N VAL A 451 17.97 -7.22 3.82
CA VAL A 451 18.31 -8.65 3.89
C VAL A 451 18.00 -9.39 2.61
N THR A 452 16.87 -9.07 1.96
CA THR A 452 16.46 -9.74 0.71
C THR A 452 17.34 -9.33 -0.47
N ALA A 453 17.69 -8.05 -0.58
CA ALA A 453 18.65 -7.57 -1.58
C ALA A 453 20.06 -8.15 -1.36
N ALA A 454 20.49 -8.32 -0.11
CA ALA A 454 21.77 -8.96 0.20
C ALA A 454 21.79 -10.44 -0.23
N LEU A 455 20.71 -11.20 0.00
CA LEU A 455 20.59 -12.59 -0.47
C LEU A 455 20.68 -12.67 -2.00
N VAL A 456 20.01 -11.78 -2.71
CA VAL A 456 20.09 -11.71 -4.19
C VAL A 456 21.53 -11.34 -4.62
N GLY A 457 22.16 -10.37 -3.96
CA GLY A 457 23.53 -9.94 -4.24
C GLY A 457 24.56 -11.06 -4.09
N GLU A 458 24.42 -11.91 -3.05
CA GLU A 458 25.27 -13.11 -2.84
C GLU A 458 24.92 -14.27 -3.80
N GLY A 459 23.83 -14.17 -4.58
CA GLY A 459 23.40 -15.23 -5.51
C GLY A 459 22.50 -16.29 -4.88
N LEU A 460 21.97 -16.02 -3.69
CA LEU A 460 21.14 -16.96 -2.91
C LEU A 460 19.62 -16.75 -3.14
N GLY A 461 19.20 -15.76 -3.91
CA GLY A 461 17.78 -15.41 -4.09
C GLY A 461 16.89 -16.54 -4.58
N GLU A 462 17.43 -17.47 -5.39
CA GLU A 462 16.68 -18.60 -5.93
C GLU A 462 16.82 -19.88 -5.11
N THR A 463 17.74 -19.94 -4.14
CA THR A 463 18.05 -21.18 -3.41
C THR A 463 17.70 -21.11 -1.93
N VAL A 464 17.54 -19.92 -1.36
CA VAL A 464 17.12 -19.66 0.02
C VAL A 464 15.64 -19.24 0.04
N ALA A 465 14.89 -19.64 1.07
CA ALA A 465 13.59 -19.07 1.38
C ALA A 465 13.68 -18.22 2.66
N LEU A 466 12.74 -17.28 2.82
CA LEU A 466 12.70 -16.41 3.99
C LEU A 466 11.27 -16.28 4.51
N LEU A 467 11.08 -16.28 5.83
CA LEU A 467 9.80 -15.98 6.44
C LEU A 467 9.94 -15.01 7.61
N THR A 468 8.89 -14.25 7.86
CA THR A 468 8.85 -13.27 8.94
C THR A 468 7.43 -12.97 9.41
N ASP A 469 7.28 -12.64 10.68
CA ASP A 469 6.06 -12.01 11.22
C ASP A 469 5.97 -10.51 10.90
N GLY A 470 7.06 -9.92 10.37
CA GLY A 470 7.09 -8.58 9.77
C GLY A 470 6.60 -8.55 8.33
N ARG A 471 7.12 -7.62 7.52
CA ARG A 471 6.73 -7.43 6.11
C ARG A 471 7.94 -7.43 5.19
N PHE A 472 7.68 -7.71 3.91
CA PHE A 472 8.64 -7.46 2.84
C PHE A 472 8.23 -6.26 2.01
N SER A 473 9.19 -5.52 1.49
CA SER A 473 8.97 -4.46 0.52
C SER A 473 8.28 -5.00 -0.74
N GLY A 474 7.44 -4.17 -1.38
CA GLY A 474 6.85 -4.49 -2.68
C GLY A 474 7.89 -4.76 -3.78
N ALA A 475 9.14 -4.33 -3.59
CA ALA A 475 10.28 -4.54 -4.49
C ALA A 475 11.04 -5.86 -4.26
N THR A 476 10.62 -6.70 -3.30
CA THR A 476 11.31 -7.94 -2.95
C THR A 476 11.14 -9.03 -4.02
N HIS A 477 12.23 -9.79 -4.27
CA HIS A 477 12.27 -10.99 -5.10
C HIS A 477 12.58 -12.24 -4.28
N GLY A 478 12.18 -13.42 -4.76
CA GLY A 478 12.44 -14.73 -4.18
C GLY A 478 11.25 -15.31 -3.42
N LEU A 479 11.40 -16.54 -2.90
CA LEU A 479 10.35 -17.23 -2.15
C LEU A 479 10.33 -16.73 -0.71
N MET A 480 9.38 -15.84 -0.42
CA MET A 480 9.31 -15.15 0.87
C MET A 480 7.89 -15.08 1.38
N ALA A 481 7.69 -15.53 2.65
CA ALA A 481 6.42 -15.45 3.36
C ALA A 481 6.48 -14.34 4.40
N GLY A 482 5.70 -13.29 4.19
CA GLY A 482 5.51 -12.20 5.14
C GLY A 482 4.19 -12.30 5.89
N HIS A 483 4.02 -11.45 6.90
CA HIS A 483 2.80 -11.39 7.72
C HIS A 483 2.48 -12.73 8.40
N VAL A 484 3.48 -13.53 8.76
CA VAL A 484 3.26 -14.81 9.45
C VAL A 484 2.50 -14.54 10.74
N ALA A 485 1.30 -15.10 10.82
CA ALA A 485 0.40 -14.84 11.94
C ALA A 485 -0.13 -16.15 12.57
N PRO A 486 -0.24 -16.17 13.92
CA PRO A 486 0.09 -15.12 14.90
C PRO A 486 1.59 -14.82 14.99
N GLU A 487 1.96 -13.55 15.31
CA GLU A 487 3.36 -13.14 15.46
C GLU A 487 4.05 -13.77 16.68
N ALA A 488 5.39 -13.80 16.66
CA ALA A 488 6.19 -14.38 17.75
C ALA A 488 5.94 -13.67 19.10
N ALA A 489 5.87 -12.34 19.11
CA ALA A 489 5.65 -11.55 20.33
C ALA A 489 4.33 -11.85 21.03
N ARG A 490 3.36 -12.42 20.32
CA ARG A 490 2.08 -12.89 20.87
C ARG A 490 2.02 -14.42 21.09
N GLY A 491 3.18 -15.09 21.05
CA GLY A 491 3.26 -16.53 21.26
C GLY A 491 2.80 -17.36 20.05
N GLY A 492 2.84 -16.80 18.85
CA GLY A 492 2.59 -17.56 17.63
C GLY A 492 3.62 -18.66 17.41
N PRO A 493 3.31 -19.71 16.61
CA PRO A 493 4.18 -20.86 16.41
C PRO A 493 5.59 -20.51 15.89
N ILE A 494 5.76 -19.40 15.18
CA ILE A 494 7.06 -18.89 14.73
C ILE A 494 8.02 -18.66 15.91
N ALA A 495 7.52 -18.37 17.12
CA ALA A 495 8.30 -18.23 18.34
C ALA A 495 8.96 -19.55 18.79
N ALA A 496 8.35 -20.69 18.41
CA ALA A 496 8.85 -22.02 18.78
C ALA A 496 9.96 -22.53 17.85
N VAL A 497 10.19 -21.90 16.69
CA VAL A 497 11.20 -22.34 15.71
C VAL A 497 12.59 -22.18 16.27
N ARG A 498 13.44 -23.20 16.06
CA ARG A 498 14.87 -23.21 16.44
C ARG A 498 15.75 -23.43 15.23
N ASP A 499 17.01 -23.03 15.32
CA ASP A 499 17.99 -23.32 14.28
C ASP A 499 18.05 -24.82 13.96
N GLY A 500 18.00 -25.12 12.66
CA GLY A 500 18.03 -26.50 12.15
C GLY A 500 16.64 -27.17 12.03
N ASP A 501 15.57 -26.61 12.58
CA ASP A 501 14.22 -27.15 12.35
C ASP A 501 13.90 -27.13 10.83
N SER A 502 13.34 -28.22 10.31
CA SER A 502 12.95 -28.30 8.91
C SER A 502 11.67 -27.52 8.65
N ILE A 503 11.72 -26.54 7.74
CA ILE A 503 10.55 -25.73 7.32
C ILE A 503 10.19 -26.07 5.88
N VAL A 504 8.89 -26.19 5.63
CA VAL A 504 8.32 -26.49 4.31
C VAL A 504 7.41 -25.39 3.84
N PHE A 505 7.73 -24.82 2.67
CA PHE A 505 6.86 -23.98 1.86
C PHE A 505 6.27 -24.86 0.75
N ASP A 506 4.98 -25.10 0.76
CA ASP A 506 4.28 -25.75 -0.35
C ASP A 506 3.21 -24.81 -0.90
N ILE A 507 3.59 -24.11 -1.97
CA ILE A 507 2.73 -23.11 -2.61
C ILE A 507 1.49 -23.75 -3.25
N LYS A 508 1.63 -24.97 -3.79
CA LYS A 508 0.53 -25.69 -4.43
C LYS A 508 -0.48 -26.17 -3.40
N ALA A 509 -0.01 -26.72 -2.29
CA ALA A 509 -0.86 -27.18 -1.19
C ALA A 509 -1.34 -26.03 -0.28
N ARG A 510 -0.87 -24.79 -0.50
CA ARG A 510 -1.17 -23.63 0.37
C ARG A 510 -0.70 -23.84 1.82
N ARG A 511 0.50 -24.43 1.99
CA ARG A 511 1.02 -24.81 3.30
C ARG A 511 2.34 -24.10 3.63
N LEU A 512 2.46 -23.68 4.89
CA LEU A 512 3.69 -23.26 5.55
C LEU A 512 3.78 -24.00 6.87
N ASP A 513 4.69 -24.96 6.95
CA ASP A 513 4.81 -25.86 8.11
C ASP A 513 6.25 -25.93 8.62
N VAL A 514 6.39 -26.16 9.91
CA VAL A 514 7.61 -26.68 10.52
C VAL A 514 7.42 -28.16 10.81
N GLU A 515 8.41 -28.98 10.45
CA GLU A 515 8.35 -30.46 10.59
C GLU A 515 8.71 -30.92 11.99
N ILE A 516 8.02 -30.37 12.99
CA ILE A 516 7.99 -30.87 14.36
C ILE A 516 6.54 -31.08 14.77
N GLY A 517 6.30 -32.04 15.68
CA GLY A 517 4.93 -32.35 16.10
C GLY A 517 4.29 -31.21 16.90
N ASP A 518 2.98 -31.12 16.85
CA ASP A 518 2.23 -30.07 17.59
C ASP A 518 2.53 -30.09 19.09
N ALA A 519 2.73 -31.27 19.68
CA ALA A 519 3.13 -31.41 21.09
C ALA A 519 4.47 -30.74 21.39
N GLU A 520 5.45 -30.84 20.49
CA GLU A 520 6.75 -30.16 20.62
C GLU A 520 6.61 -28.66 20.46
N ILE A 521 5.80 -28.18 19.48
CA ILE A 521 5.49 -26.75 19.34
C ILE A 521 4.93 -26.22 20.66
N GLN A 522 3.91 -26.87 21.21
CA GLN A 522 3.29 -26.47 22.46
C GLN A 522 4.27 -26.52 23.65
N SER A 523 5.10 -27.55 23.74
CA SER A 523 6.14 -27.65 24.77
C SER A 523 7.13 -26.49 24.71
N ARG A 524 7.60 -26.12 23.51
CA ARG A 524 8.49 -24.98 23.30
C ARG A 524 7.82 -23.65 23.65
N LEU A 525 6.55 -23.46 23.30
CA LEU A 525 5.78 -22.26 23.61
C LEU A 525 5.51 -22.12 25.12
N GLN A 526 5.35 -23.21 25.87
CA GLN A 526 5.22 -23.14 27.33
C GLN A 526 6.43 -22.51 28.02
N SER A 527 7.63 -22.74 27.47
CA SER A 527 8.89 -22.16 27.98
C SER A 527 9.19 -20.78 27.40
N TRP A 528 8.50 -20.39 26.34
CA TRP A 528 8.70 -19.10 25.68
C TRP A 528 8.24 -17.93 26.57
N ARG A 529 8.93 -16.81 26.44
CA ARG A 529 8.56 -15.55 27.11
C ARG A 529 8.58 -14.44 26.08
N ALA A 530 7.54 -13.62 26.10
CA ALA A 530 7.47 -12.44 25.25
C ALA A 530 8.70 -11.55 25.50
N PRO A 531 9.33 -11.01 24.45
CA PRO A 531 10.39 -10.03 24.63
C PRO A 531 9.85 -8.79 25.34
N ALA A 532 10.71 -8.08 26.05
CA ALA A 532 10.33 -6.82 26.66
C ALA A 532 9.86 -5.83 25.57
N PRO A 533 8.82 -5.01 25.81
CA PRO A 533 8.38 -4.02 24.86
C PRO A 533 9.53 -3.10 24.44
N ARG A 534 9.74 -2.93 23.14
CA ARG A 534 10.81 -2.06 22.60
C ARG A 534 10.63 -0.59 22.98
N TYR A 535 9.38 -0.17 23.20
CA TYR A 535 9.02 1.21 23.56
C TYR A 535 8.09 1.23 24.78
N ALA A 536 8.49 1.97 25.82
CA ALA A 536 7.74 2.07 27.06
C ALA A 536 6.64 3.15 27.02
N ARG A 537 6.71 4.09 26.09
CA ARG A 537 5.78 5.25 25.98
C ARG A 537 5.76 5.82 24.56
N GLY A 538 4.85 6.77 24.34
CA GLY A 538 4.70 7.46 23.05
C GLY A 538 3.83 6.66 22.06
N VAL A 539 3.89 7.06 20.78
CA VAL A 539 3.03 6.51 19.71
C VAL A 539 3.27 5.01 19.49
N PHE A 540 4.52 4.55 19.53
CA PHE A 540 4.86 3.15 19.35
C PHE A 540 4.32 2.25 20.47
N ALA A 541 4.38 2.72 21.73
CA ALA A 541 3.83 1.97 22.85
C ALA A 541 2.29 1.88 22.79
N LYS A 542 1.61 2.95 22.35
CA LYS A 542 0.17 2.94 22.09
C LYS A 542 -0.16 1.93 20.99
N TYR A 543 0.54 2.04 19.86
CA TYR A 543 0.35 1.13 18.72
C TYR A 543 0.54 -0.33 19.13
N ALA A 544 1.65 -0.69 19.79
CA ALA A 544 1.94 -2.07 20.18
C ALA A 544 0.88 -2.65 21.16
N ARG A 545 0.28 -1.81 21.99
CA ARG A 545 -0.78 -2.22 22.93
C ARG A 545 -2.09 -2.52 22.21
N ASP A 546 -2.48 -1.67 21.24
CA ASP A 546 -3.83 -1.64 20.68
C ASP A 546 -3.91 -2.38 19.34
N VAL A 547 -2.78 -2.63 18.65
CA VAL A 547 -2.76 -3.21 17.31
C VAL A 547 -3.27 -4.64 17.25
N SER A 548 -4.09 -4.93 16.25
CA SER A 548 -4.59 -6.29 15.95
C SER A 548 -3.55 -7.16 15.25
N SER A 549 -3.87 -8.45 15.04
CA SER A 549 -3.04 -9.35 14.22
C SER A 549 -2.90 -8.85 12.78
N ALA A 550 -1.79 -9.23 12.13
CA ALA A 550 -1.58 -8.97 10.70
C ALA A 550 -2.68 -9.62 9.82
N SER A 551 -3.22 -10.76 10.24
CA SER A 551 -4.35 -11.44 9.58
C SER A 551 -5.65 -10.63 9.60
N LEU A 552 -5.73 -9.61 10.46
CA LEU A 552 -6.84 -8.66 10.61
C LEU A 552 -6.52 -7.24 10.12
N GLY A 553 -5.37 -7.06 9.44
CA GLY A 553 -4.97 -5.77 8.88
C GLY A 553 -4.06 -4.93 9.77
N ALA A 554 -3.66 -5.40 10.96
CA ALA A 554 -2.82 -4.68 11.94
C ALA A 554 -3.36 -3.26 12.22
N VAL A 555 -4.64 -3.17 12.60
CA VAL A 555 -5.35 -1.91 12.91
C VAL A 555 -5.38 -1.66 14.42
N THR A 556 -5.54 -0.39 14.81
CA THR A 556 -5.62 0.05 16.22
C THR A 556 -7.02 0.53 16.64
N SER A 557 -8.00 0.44 15.74
CA SER A 557 -9.39 0.83 15.94
C SER A 557 -10.28 -0.37 16.29
#